data_9a60a90abed254ce5c8267ae54c7d56d
#
_entry.id   9a60a90abed254ce5c8267ae54c7d56d
#
_cell.length_a   1.000
_cell.length_b   1.000
_cell.length_c   1.000
_cell.angle_alpha   90.00
_cell.angle_beta   90.00
_cell.angle_gamma   90.00
#
_symmetry.space_group_name_H-M   'P 1'
#
loop_
_entity.id
_entity.type
_entity.pdbx_description
1 polymer ?
#
loop_
_entity_poly.entity_id
_entity_poly.type
_entity_poly.pdbx_seq_one_letter_code
_entity_poly.pdbx_strand_id
1 'polypeptide(L)'
;MKTYRSIFVSDVHLGTKDSQADKLNNFLKHNSCDTLYLVGDIIDAWRIQQNKWRWKQSHTNVVRRVLGHAKRGTRVVYVAGNHDEFLRPMIPYGFSFGLVEIHNQIEHIGADGKHYLVTHGDLFDGITRLAPWIAFLGDKAYDFILSLNSKFNWIRHRFGFGYFSLSKYLKHKVKKAIDFMFQFEKNLTGYCKKRGFDGVICGHIHHAEIKTIDGIIYMNDGDWVESCTALVEHHDGRWEIVTWTKEKDNVGTNNTSSSYERSEGHTGKSGTDLSGQTLMRTKFTQYDILVKV
;
A
#
# COMPACT_ATOMS: atom_id res chain seq x y z
N MET A 1 0.22 -9.11 20.58
CA MET A 1 0.06 -7.97 19.67
C MET A 1 1.42 -7.34 19.50
N LYS A 2 1.92 -7.23 18.28
CA LYS A 2 3.18 -6.51 18.05
C LYS A 2 2.90 -5.01 17.95
N THR A 3 3.81 -4.20 18.46
CA THR A 3 3.71 -2.73 18.43
C THR A 3 4.86 -2.16 17.61
N TYR A 4 4.53 -1.31 16.66
CA TYR A 4 5.47 -0.63 15.77
C TYR A 4 5.38 0.88 15.98
N ARG A 5 6.41 1.62 15.61
CA ARG A 5 6.36 3.07 15.52
C ARG A 5 5.48 3.50 14.35
N SER A 6 5.71 2.92 13.19
CA SER A 6 4.90 3.21 11.99
C SER A 6 4.61 1.95 11.19
N ILE A 7 3.43 1.89 10.57
CA ILE A 7 3.01 0.85 9.61
C ILE A 7 2.61 1.55 8.32
N PHE A 8 3.10 1.04 7.18
CA PHE A 8 2.76 1.52 5.84
C PHE A 8 2.14 0.38 5.05
N VAL A 9 0.99 0.65 4.44
CA VAL A 9 0.26 -0.28 3.58
C VAL A 9 -0.29 0.47 2.37
N SER A 10 -0.17 -0.11 1.18
CA SER A 10 -0.71 0.42 -0.08
C SER A 10 -1.44 -0.65 -0.88
N ASP A 11 -1.96 -0.28 -2.04
CA ASP A 11 -2.44 -1.19 -3.09
C ASP A 11 -3.38 -2.28 -2.55
N VAL A 12 -4.36 -1.85 -1.74
CA VAL A 12 -5.37 -2.73 -1.12
C VAL A 12 -6.52 -3.02 -2.07
N HIS A 13 -6.84 -2.06 -2.94
CA HIS A 13 -7.88 -2.13 -3.96
C HIS A 13 -9.23 -2.62 -3.43
N LEU A 14 -9.70 -2.05 -2.30
CA LEU A 14 -11.04 -2.32 -1.78
C LEU A 14 -12.09 -1.96 -2.84
N GLY A 15 -13.03 -2.85 -3.06
CA GLY A 15 -14.01 -2.73 -4.16
C GLY A 15 -13.70 -3.65 -5.34
N THR A 16 -12.62 -4.44 -5.28
CA THR A 16 -12.29 -5.47 -6.25
C THR A 16 -12.49 -6.88 -5.69
N LYS A 17 -12.53 -7.89 -6.58
CA LYS A 17 -12.61 -9.30 -6.17
C LYS A 17 -11.26 -9.81 -5.62
N ASP A 18 -10.16 -9.20 -6.07
CA ASP A 18 -8.79 -9.67 -5.88
C ASP A 18 -8.16 -9.14 -4.59
N SER A 19 -8.78 -8.10 -3.97
CA SER A 19 -8.37 -7.55 -2.68
C SER A 19 -8.33 -8.60 -1.57
N GLN A 20 -7.20 -8.73 -0.88
CA GLN A 20 -6.99 -9.62 0.26
C GLN A 20 -7.40 -8.94 1.58
N ALA A 21 -8.55 -8.27 1.58
CA ALA A 21 -9.07 -7.48 2.70
C ALA A 21 -9.17 -8.25 4.01
N ASP A 22 -9.47 -9.57 3.97
CA ASP A 22 -9.52 -10.40 5.17
C ASP A 22 -8.13 -10.56 5.81
N LYS A 23 -7.08 -10.72 5.00
CA LYS A 23 -5.70 -10.79 5.50
C LYS A 23 -5.25 -9.45 6.08
N LEU A 24 -5.55 -8.32 5.40
CA LEU A 24 -5.22 -6.99 5.92
C LEU A 24 -5.96 -6.72 7.23
N ASN A 25 -7.25 -7.03 7.31
CA ASN A 25 -8.01 -6.88 8.55
C ASN A 25 -7.43 -7.72 9.69
N ASN A 26 -6.97 -8.94 9.38
CA ASN A 26 -6.30 -9.82 10.35
C ASN A 26 -4.93 -9.23 10.77
N PHE A 27 -4.12 -8.75 9.82
CA PHE A 27 -2.86 -8.06 10.11
C PHE A 27 -3.06 -6.86 11.05
N LEU A 28 -3.96 -5.94 10.71
CA LEU A 28 -4.26 -4.75 11.52
C LEU A 28 -4.92 -5.10 12.88
N LYS A 29 -5.52 -6.28 13.03
CA LYS A 29 -6.03 -6.78 14.31
C LYS A 29 -4.90 -7.17 15.27
N HIS A 30 -3.82 -7.74 14.75
CA HIS A 30 -2.73 -8.30 15.57
C HIS A 30 -1.53 -7.36 15.72
N ASN A 31 -1.55 -6.23 15.03
CA ASN A 31 -0.47 -5.23 15.05
C ASN A 31 -1.03 -3.85 15.41
N SER A 32 -0.30 -3.12 16.23
CA SER A 32 -0.58 -1.72 16.59
C SER A 32 0.61 -0.85 16.22
N CYS A 33 0.37 0.45 16.08
CA CYS A 33 1.42 1.43 15.78
C CYS A 33 1.03 2.81 16.32
N ASP A 34 2.02 3.69 16.41
CA ASP A 34 1.78 5.10 16.74
C ASP A 34 1.21 5.81 15.48
N THR A 35 1.74 5.50 14.29
CA THR A 35 1.23 6.06 13.02
C THR A 35 0.95 4.95 12.00
N LEU A 36 -0.24 4.97 11.41
CA LEU A 36 -0.66 4.11 10.29
C LEU A 36 -0.74 4.95 9.02
N TYR A 37 0.07 4.63 8.03
CA TYR A 37 0.02 5.21 6.69
C TYR A 37 -0.71 4.28 5.73
N LEU A 38 -1.71 4.83 5.04
CA LEU A 38 -2.42 4.22 3.92
C LEU A 38 -1.87 4.89 2.65
N VAL A 39 -0.93 4.23 1.95
CA VAL A 39 -0.07 4.86 0.95
C VAL A 39 -0.64 4.69 -0.47
N GLY A 40 -1.92 5.06 -0.65
CA GLY A 40 -2.61 5.09 -1.93
C GLY A 40 -3.17 3.75 -2.40
N ASP A 41 -4.09 3.84 -3.34
CA ASP A 41 -4.80 2.72 -3.95
C ASP A 41 -5.49 1.81 -2.92
N ILE A 42 -6.03 2.46 -1.85
CA ILE A 42 -6.77 1.77 -0.80
C ILE A 42 -8.17 1.42 -1.29
N ILE A 43 -8.83 2.36 -1.99
CA ILE A 43 -10.18 2.17 -2.54
C ILE A 43 -10.10 2.26 -4.06
N ASP A 44 -10.51 1.20 -4.76
CA ASP A 44 -10.48 1.18 -6.23
C ASP A 44 -11.73 1.84 -6.82
N ALA A 45 -11.74 3.16 -6.88
CA ALA A 45 -12.85 3.92 -7.43
C ALA A 45 -13.00 3.77 -8.98
N TRP A 46 -11.94 3.39 -9.69
CA TRP A 46 -12.03 3.13 -11.14
C TRP A 46 -12.99 1.99 -11.48
N ARG A 47 -13.17 1.02 -10.56
CA ARG A 47 -14.14 -0.07 -10.75
C ARG A 47 -15.59 0.39 -10.75
N ILE A 48 -15.89 1.52 -10.09
CA ILE A 48 -17.24 2.13 -10.11
C ILE A 48 -17.57 2.55 -11.54
N GLN A 49 -16.66 3.27 -12.21
CA GLN A 49 -16.85 3.73 -13.57
C GLN A 49 -16.98 2.59 -14.58
N GLN A 50 -16.39 1.44 -14.28
CA GLN A 50 -16.43 0.24 -15.14
C GLN A 50 -17.63 -0.70 -14.85
N ASN A 51 -18.54 -0.36 -13.94
CA ASN A 51 -19.59 -1.24 -13.41
C ASN A 51 -19.05 -2.59 -12.88
N LYS A 52 -17.82 -2.61 -12.37
CA LYS A 52 -17.14 -3.79 -11.83
C LYS A 52 -16.91 -3.72 -10.33
N TRP A 53 -17.50 -2.74 -9.66
CA TRP A 53 -17.42 -2.56 -8.22
C TRP A 53 -17.99 -3.75 -7.46
N ARG A 54 -17.20 -4.31 -6.54
CA ARG A 54 -17.61 -5.44 -5.69
C ARG A 54 -17.21 -5.19 -4.26
N TRP A 55 -18.14 -4.66 -3.48
CA TRP A 55 -17.89 -4.41 -2.07
C TRP A 55 -18.34 -5.60 -1.23
N LYS A 56 -17.39 -6.23 -0.53
CA LYS A 56 -17.63 -7.35 0.40
C LYS A 56 -17.66 -6.83 1.84
N GLN A 57 -18.20 -7.63 2.77
CA GLN A 57 -18.17 -7.30 4.19
C GLN A 57 -16.73 -7.16 4.72
N SER A 58 -15.77 -7.94 4.19
CA SER A 58 -14.36 -7.82 4.54
C SER A 58 -13.78 -6.43 4.25
N HIS A 59 -14.21 -5.78 3.16
CA HIS A 59 -13.82 -4.40 2.84
C HIS A 59 -14.31 -3.42 3.91
N THR A 60 -15.58 -3.53 4.31
CA THR A 60 -16.14 -2.74 5.42
C THR A 60 -15.36 -2.99 6.72
N ASN A 61 -14.97 -4.24 6.98
CA ASN A 61 -14.21 -4.59 8.17
C ASN A 61 -12.83 -3.92 8.20
N VAL A 62 -12.13 -3.80 7.05
CA VAL A 62 -10.87 -3.05 6.95
C VAL A 62 -11.10 -1.57 7.30
N VAL A 63 -12.10 -0.92 6.68
CA VAL A 63 -12.43 0.48 6.97
C VAL A 63 -12.72 0.68 8.46
N ARG A 64 -13.57 -0.18 9.05
CA ARG A 64 -13.86 -0.13 10.50
C ARG A 64 -12.62 -0.34 11.35
N ARG A 65 -11.69 -1.19 10.91
CA ARG A 65 -10.43 -1.44 11.62
C ARG A 65 -9.53 -0.22 11.61
N VAL A 66 -9.37 0.42 10.47
CA VAL A 66 -8.60 1.68 10.33
C VAL A 66 -9.18 2.77 11.21
N LEU A 67 -10.49 3.02 11.14
CA LEU A 67 -11.17 3.99 12.01
C LEU A 67 -11.06 3.62 13.50
N GLY A 68 -11.03 2.31 13.81
CA GLY A 68 -10.80 1.81 15.16
C GLY A 68 -9.38 2.10 15.67
N HIS A 69 -8.35 2.06 14.80
CA HIS A 69 -7.00 2.51 15.15
C HIS A 69 -6.99 4.01 15.47
N ALA A 70 -7.57 4.83 14.60
CA ALA A 70 -7.67 6.27 14.83
C ALA A 70 -8.41 6.59 16.15
N LYS A 71 -9.52 5.93 16.45
CA LYS A 71 -10.27 6.10 17.71
C LYS A 71 -9.45 5.75 18.95
N ARG A 72 -8.48 4.83 18.83
CA ARG A 72 -7.58 4.44 19.95
C ARG A 72 -6.33 5.30 20.07
N GLY A 73 -6.23 6.38 19.30
CA GLY A 73 -5.12 7.34 19.37
C GLY A 73 -3.99 7.09 18.38
N THR A 74 -4.10 6.07 17.49
CA THR A 74 -3.16 5.93 16.36
C THR A 74 -3.37 7.10 15.39
N ARG A 75 -2.33 7.82 15.03
CA ARG A 75 -2.38 8.78 13.94
C ARG A 75 -2.60 8.03 12.63
N VAL A 76 -3.63 8.34 11.86
CA VAL A 76 -3.92 7.70 10.58
C VAL A 76 -3.79 8.71 9.45
N VAL A 77 -2.89 8.42 8.53
CA VAL A 77 -2.59 9.26 7.37
C VAL A 77 -2.93 8.50 6.10
N TYR A 78 -3.75 9.09 5.25
CA TYR A 78 -4.12 8.59 3.94
C TYR A 78 -3.41 9.41 2.87
N VAL A 79 -2.57 8.79 2.06
CA VAL A 79 -1.96 9.38 0.87
C VAL A 79 -2.76 8.91 -0.34
N ALA A 80 -3.23 9.82 -1.19
CA ALA A 80 -4.06 9.47 -2.34
C ALA A 80 -3.21 8.85 -3.46
N GLY A 81 -3.68 7.70 -4.00
CA GLY A 81 -3.16 7.05 -5.19
C GLY A 81 -3.97 7.39 -6.45
N ASN A 82 -3.67 6.71 -7.56
CA ASN A 82 -4.39 6.94 -8.82
C ASN A 82 -5.77 6.24 -8.85
N HIS A 83 -5.96 5.12 -8.15
CA HIS A 83 -7.29 4.48 -8.06
C HIS A 83 -8.24 5.20 -7.11
N ASP A 84 -7.72 5.98 -6.19
CA ASP A 84 -8.48 6.82 -5.27
C ASP A 84 -8.24 8.32 -5.49
N GLU A 85 -7.87 8.72 -6.72
CA GLU A 85 -7.61 10.10 -7.14
C GLU A 85 -8.78 11.07 -6.91
N PHE A 86 -10.00 10.55 -6.75
CA PHE A 86 -11.18 11.36 -6.44
C PHE A 86 -11.06 12.16 -5.11
N LEU A 87 -10.13 11.76 -4.25
CA LEU A 87 -9.81 12.48 -3.02
C LEU A 87 -8.96 13.73 -3.27
N ARG A 88 -8.16 13.77 -4.33
CA ARG A 88 -7.18 14.84 -4.59
C ARG A 88 -7.79 16.24 -4.70
N PRO A 89 -8.93 16.45 -5.40
CA PRO A 89 -9.58 17.76 -5.46
C PRO A 89 -10.01 18.31 -4.12
N MET A 90 -10.20 17.46 -3.11
CA MET A 90 -10.66 17.85 -1.77
C MET A 90 -9.51 18.21 -0.81
N ILE A 91 -8.29 17.76 -1.11
CA ILE A 91 -7.10 17.98 -0.25
C ILE A 91 -6.81 19.49 -0.02
N PRO A 92 -6.88 20.38 -1.04
CA PRO A 92 -6.66 21.82 -0.85
C PRO A 92 -7.59 22.47 0.16
N TYR A 93 -8.76 21.87 0.39
CA TYR A 93 -9.78 22.41 1.32
C TYR A 93 -9.66 21.83 2.74
N GLY A 94 -8.57 21.09 3.03
CA GLY A 94 -8.35 20.49 4.35
C GLY A 94 -9.32 19.35 4.68
N PHE A 95 -9.78 18.64 3.65
CA PHE A 95 -10.70 17.53 3.83
C PHE A 95 -10.05 16.37 4.60
N SER A 96 -10.80 15.82 5.55
CA SER A 96 -10.40 14.66 6.35
C SER A 96 -11.59 13.74 6.59
N PHE A 97 -11.33 12.48 6.85
CA PHE A 97 -12.35 11.53 7.32
C PHE A 97 -12.32 11.45 8.85
N GLY A 98 -12.82 12.49 9.52
CA GLY A 98 -12.74 12.59 10.99
C GLY A 98 -11.29 12.64 11.46
N LEU A 99 -10.80 11.58 12.08
CA LEU A 99 -9.43 11.47 12.59
C LEU A 99 -8.40 10.96 11.54
N VAL A 100 -8.80 10.81 10.26
CA VAL A 100 -7.92 10.35 9.18
C VAL A 100 -7.50 11.57 8.35
N GLU A 101 -6.22 11.90 8.38
CA GLU A 101 -5.64 12.95 7.56
C GLU A 101 -5.51 12.49 6.10
N ILE A 102 -5.75 13.40 5.12
CA ILE A 102 -5.63 13.08 3.69
C ILE A 102 -4.62 13.99 3.03
N HIS A 103 -3.66 13.39 2.31
CA HIS A 103 -2.55 14.09 1.66
C HIS A 103 -2.29 13.54 0.25
N ASN A 104 -1.66 14.33 -0.63
CA ASN A 104 -1.07 13.83 -1.88
C ASN A 104 0.29 13.19 -1.62
N GLN A 105 1.04 13.77 -0.69
CA GLN A 105 2.32 13.31 -0.20
C GLN A 105 2.57 13.95 1.16
N ILE A 106 3.38 13.34 2.01
CA ILE A 106 3.69 13.85 3.33
C ILE A 106 5.12 13.46 3.72
N GLU A 107 5.74 14.23 4.59
CA GLU A 107 7.01 13.91 5.19
C GLU A 107 6.83 13.00 6.41
N HIS A 108 7.65 11.97 6.50
CA HIS A 108 7.81 11.13 7.68
C HIS A 108 9.23 11.29 8.23
N ILE A 109 9.34 11.62 9.50
CA ILE A 109 10.64 11.67 10.19
C ILE A 109 10.84 10.34 10.88
N GLY A 110 11.84 9.58 10.42
CA GLY A 110 12.20 8.28 10.99
C GLY A 110 12.72 8.39 12.43
N ALA A 111 12.71 7.28 13.16
CA ALA A 111 13.33 7.20 14.49
C ALA A 111 14.86 7.45 14.43
N ASP A 112 15.45 7.25 13.25
CA ASP A 112 16.86 7.58 12.94
C ASP A 112 17.09 9.06 12.63
N GLY A 113 16.06 9.90 12.72
CA GLY A 113 16.11 11.34 12.43
C GLY A 113 16.14 11.69 10.94
N LYS A 114 16.08 10.72 10.03
CA LYS A 114 16.05 10.96 8.60
C LYS A 114 14.67 11.36 8.11
N HIS A 115 14.66 12.09 7.00
CA HIS A 115 13.48 12.65 6.36
C HIS A 115 13.07 11.80 5.17
N TYR A 116 11.91 11.17 5.26
CA TYR A 116 11.36 10.30 4.22
C TYR A 116 10.15 10.95 3.57
N LEU A 117 10.14 11.00 2.23
CA LEU A 117 8.93 11.35 1.49
C LEU A 117 7.98 10.14 1.47
N VAL A 118 6.75 10.30 1.93
CA VAL A 118 5.69 9.29 1.77
C VAL A 118 4.78 9.74 0.64
N THR A 119 4.69 8.93 -0.42
CA THR A 119 3.88 9.19 -1.62
C THR A 119 3.44 7.87 -2.22
N HIS A 120 2.29 7.83 -2.90
CA HIS A 120 1.91 6.58 -3.59
C HIS A 120 2.90 6.23 -4.71
N GLY A 121 3.29 7.21 -5.51
CA GLY A 121 4.29 7.03 -6.57
C GLY A 121 3.76 7.27 -7.98
N ASP A 122 2.47 7.20 -8.22
CA ASP A 122 1.82 7.35 -9.53
C ASP A 122 2.18 8.66 -10.26
N LEU A 123 2.48 9.74 -9.52
CA LEU A 123 2.92 11.02 -10.07
C LEU A 123 4.30 10.95 -10.73
N PHE A 124 5.08 9.91 -10.46
CA PHE A 124 6.43 9.70 -11.00
C PHE A 124 6.46 8.66 -12.12
N ASP A 125 5.29 8.12 -12.44
CA ASP A 125 5.07 7.19 -13.54
C ASP A 125 4.97 7.96 -14.87
N GLY A 126 6.11 8.39 -15.37
CA GLY A 126 6.20 9.29 -16.54
C GLY A 126 5.72 8.72 -17.88
N ILE A 127 5.47 7.41 -17.99
CA ILE A 127 4.95 6.76 -19.20
C ILE A 127 4.35 5.39 -18.82
N THR A 128 3.07 5.26 -18.95
CA THR A 128 2.34 4.00 -19.11
C THR A 128 1.70 3.36 -17.89
N ARG A 129 0.38 3.34 -17.95
CA ARG A 129 -0.58 2.43 -17.32
C ARG A 129 -0.37 0.96 -17.77
N LEU A 130 0.86 0.45 -17.78
CA LEU A 130 1.17 -0.94 -18.12
C LEU A 130 1.30 -1.75 -16.84
N ALA A 131 0.38 -2.70 -16.71
CA ALA A 131 0.15 -3.55 -15.55
C ALA A 131 1.42 -4.19 -14.94
N PRO A 132 1.65 -4.04 -13.62
CA PRO A 132 2.78 -4.62 -12.88
C PRO A 132 2.78 -6.16 -12.84
N TRP A 133 1.64 -6.80 -13.05
CA TRP A 133 1.45 -8.26 -12.95
C TRP A 133 2.38 -9.12 -13.82
N ILE A 134 3.19 -8.50 -14.69
CA ILE A 134 4.11 -9.21 -15.60
C ILE A 134 5.42 -9.62 -14.93
N ALA A 135 5.81 -8.98 -13.81
CA ALA A 135 6.99 -9.37 -13.06
C ALA A 135 6.81 -10.71 -12.31
N PHE A 136 5.57 -11.17 -12.14
CA PHE A 136 5.22 -12.32 -11.32
C PHE A 136 5.30 -13.68 -12.02
N LEU A 137 5.82 -13.74 -13.23
CA LEU A 137 6.08 -15.02 -13.89
C LEU A 137 7.43 -15.57 -13.39
N GLY A 138 7.43 -16.09 -12.15
CA GLY A 138 8.56 -16.83 -11.62
C GLY A 138 8.91 -18.08 -12.46
N ASP A 139 10.06 -18.69 -12.22
CA ASP A 139 10.66 -19.78 -12.99
C ASP A 139 9.69 -20.92 -13.37
N LYS A 140 8.78 -21.29 -12.46
CA LYS A 140 7.77 -22.35 -12.73
C LYS A 140 6.74 -21.96 -13.80
N ALA A 141 6.38 -20.70 -13.87
CA ALA A 141 5.47 -20.22 -14.92
C ALA A 141 6.21 -20.12 -16.26
N TYR A 142 7.49 -19.80 -16.26
CA TYR A 142 8.31 -19.79 -17.47
C TYR A 142 8.40 -21.18 -18.09
N ASP A 143 8.68 -22.22 -17.30
CA ASP A 143 8.74 -23.61 -17.76
C ASP A 143 7.37 -24.11 -18.27
N PHE A 144 6.29 -23.74 -17.57
CA PHE A 144 4.91 -24.03 -18.02
C PHE A 144 4.59 -23.38 -19.36
N ILE A 145 4.98 -22.12 -19.54
CA ILE A 145 4.79 -21.38 -20.81
C ILE A 145 5.62 -21.97 -21.94
N LEU A 146 6.85 -22.42 -21.68
CA LEU A 146 7.67 -23.12 -22.67
C LEU A 146 7.01 -24.43 -23.11
N SER A 147 6.44 -25.17 -22.15
CA SER A 147 5.69 -26.40 -22.45
C SER A 147 4.43 -26.12 -23.29
N LEU A 148 3.73 -25.04 -23.00
CA LEU A 148 2.57 -24.59 -23.78
C LEU A 148 2.94 -24.09 -25.17
N ASN A 149 4.12 -23.51 -25.35
CA ASN A 149 4.55 -22.91 -26.62
C ASN A 149 4.60 -23.94 -27.77
N SER A 150 5.06 -25.16 -27.48
CA SER A 150 5.09 -26.22 -28.48
C SER A 150 3.70 -26.68 -28.91
N LYS A 151 2.78 -26.87 -27.95
CA LYS A 151 1.38 -27.23 -28.21
C LYS A 151 0.64 -26.10 -28.95
N PHE A 152 0.89 -24.86 -28.54
CA PHE A 152 0.30 -23.67 -29.18
C PHE A 152 0.75 -23.53 -30.63
N ASN A 153 2.04 -23.73 -30.93
CA ASN A 153 2.56 -23.66 -32.29
C ASN A 153 2.10 -24.84 -33.15
N TRP A 154 1.93 -26.04 -32.57
CA TRP A 154 1.33 -27.17 -33.27
C TRP A 154 -0.09 -26.84 -33.73
N ILE A 155 -0.94 -26.25 -32.87
CA ILE A 155 -2.30 -25.79 -33.23
C ILE A 155 -2.23 -24.73 -34.33
N ARG A 156 -1.37 -23.70 -34.17
CA ARG A 156 -1.21 -22.63 -35.17
C ARG A 156 -0.82 -23.19 -36.56
N HIS A 157 0.11 -24.12 -36.59
CA HIS A 157 0.55 -24.78 -37.85
C HIS A 157 -0.60 -25.51 -38.52
N ARG A 158 -1.50 -26.15 -37.75
CA ARG A 158 -2.68 -26.84 -38.27
C ARG A 158 -3.68 -25.89 -38.95
N PHE A 159 -3.71 -24.62 -38.54
CA PHE A 159 -4.57 -23.57 -39.10
C PHE A 159 -3.81 -22.66 -40.09
N GLY A 160 -2.63 -23.05 -40.57
CA GLY A 160 -1.88 -22.28 -41.58
C GLY A 160 -1.18 -21.03 -41.05
N PHE A 161 -1.11 -20.82 -39.73
CA PHE A 161 -0.40 -19.70 -39.16
C PHE A 161 1.09 -20.03 -38.94
N GLY A 162 1.96 -19.03 -39.17
CA GLY A 162 3.40 -19.16 -38.96
C GLY A 162 3.78 -19.36 -37.48
N TYR A 163 5.05 -19.74 -37.24
CA TYR A 163 5.60 -19.91 -35.88
C TYR A 163 5.53 -18.63 -35.04
N PHE A 164 5.04 -18.74 -33.81
CA PHE A 164 5.01 -17.66 -32.84
C PHE A 164 5.80 -18.04 -31.60
N SER A 165 6.83 -17.26 -31.26
CA SER A 165 7.63 -17.50 -30.07
C SER A 165 7.00 -16.81 -28.86
N LEU A 166 6.26 -17.57 -28.07
CA LEU A 166 5.68 -17.10 -26.81
C LEU A 166 6.77 -16.68 -25.82
N SER A 167 7.91 -17.40 -25.80
CA SER A 167 9.05 -17.05 -24.96
C SER A 167 9.70 -15.72 -25.35
N LYS A 168 9.82 -15.41 -26.65
CA LYS A 168 10.34 -14.11 -27.11
C LYS A 168 9.39 -12.96 -26.72
N TYR A 169 8.09 -13.16 -26.91
CA TYR A 169 7.07 -12.20 -26.48
C TYR A 169 7.15 -11.93 -24.97
N LEU A 170 7.24 -12.99 -24.17
CA LEU A 170 7.31 -12.90 -22.72
C LEU A 170 8.60 -12.20 -22.25
N LYS A 171 9.77 -12.59 -22.79
CA LYS A 171 11.05 -11.90 -22.51
C LYS A 171 10.96 -10.41 -22.79
N HIS A 172 10.32 -10.02 -23.90
CA HIS A 172 10.14 -8.60 -24.22
C HIS A 172 9.23 -7.87 -23.23
N LYS A 173 8.17 -8.53 -22.76
CA LYS A 173 7.27 -7.97 -21.74
C LYS A 173 7.96 -7.84 -20.39
N VAL A 174 8.69 -8.87 -19.95
CA VAL A 174 9.46 -8.85 -18.70
C VAL A 174 10.53 -7.74 -18.75
N LYS A 175 11.27 -7.64 -19.86
CA LYS A 175 12.26 -6.55 -20.04
C LYS A 175 11.60 -5.18 -19.89
N LYS A 176 10.47 -4.94 -20.56
CA LYS A 176 9.74 -3.67 -20.45
C LYS A 176 9.30 -3.37 -19.00
N ALA A 177 8.85 -4.40 -18.27
CA ALA A 177 8.45 -4.23 -16.87
C ALA A 177 9.66 -3.85 -15.99
N ILE A 178 10.80 -4.50 -16.19
CA ILE A 178 12.05 -4.20 -15.47
C ILE A 178 12.52 -2.77 -15.81
N ASP A 179 12.54 -2.40 -17.10
CA ASP A 179 12.92 -1.05 -17.54
C ASP A 179 12.00 0.00 -16.92
N PHE A 180 10.70 -0.28 -16.85
CA PHE A 180 9.70 0.58 -16.20
C PHE A 180 9.98 0.74 -14.70
N MET A 181 10.15 -0.36 -13.96
CA MET A 181 10.46 -0.32 -12.52
C MET A 181 11.73 0.50 -12.25
N PHE A 182 12.79 0.25 -13.01
CA PHE A 182 14.04 0.97 -12.88
C PHE A 182 13.87 2.49 -13.14
N GLN A 183 13.12 2.86 -14.18
CA GLN A 183 12.87 4.26 -14.49
C GLN A 183 12.02 4.95 -13.42
N PHE A 184 10.98 4.27 -12.91
CA PHE A 184 10.15 4.74 -11.81
C PHE A 184 10.99 5.04 -10.56
N GLU A 185 11.79 4.07 -10.13
CA GLU A 185 12.66 4.20 -8.96
C GLU A 185 13.65 5.35 -9.12
N LYS A 186 14.27 5.48 -10.28
CA LYS A 186 15.20 6.54 -10.61
C LYS A 186 14.55 7.93 -10.60
N ASN A 187 13.35 8.06 -11.15
CA ASN A 187 12.60 9.32 -11.16
C ASN A 187 12.26 9.74 -9.73
N LEU A 188 11.75 8.80 -8.93
CA LEU A 188 11.31 9.04 -7.57
C LEU A 188 12.48 9.40 -6.64
N THR A 189 13.56 8.63 -6.68
CA THR A 189 14.77 8.91 -5.88
C THR A 189 15.47 10.20 -6.34
N GLY A 190 15.48 10.46 -7.64
CA GLY A 190 16.00 11.74 -8.20
C GLY A 190 15.20 12.95 -7.72
N TYR A 191 13.88 12.83 -7.59
CA TYR A 191 13.03 13.87 -7.00
C TYR A 191 13.36 14.09 -5.52
N CYS A 192 13.47 13.00 -4.74
CA CYS A 192 13.82 13.05 -3.31
C CYS A 192 15.17 13.75 -3.10
N LYS A 193 16.18 13.38 -3.87
CA LYS A 193 17.50 14.00 -3.81
C LYS A 193 17.48 15.51 -4.07
N LYS A 194 16.70 15.96 -5.07
CA LYS A 194 16.54 17.39 -5.38
C LYS A 194 15.82 18.16 -4.30
N ARG A 195 14.97 17.50 -3.52
CA ARG A 195 14.18 18.11 -2.42
C ARG A 195 14.84 17.97 -1.05
N GLY A 196 16.00 17.29 -0.96
CA GLY A 196 16.73 17.10 0.29
C GLY A 196 16.15 16.04 1.23
N PHE A 197 15.40 15.06 0.69
CA PHE A 197 14.96 13.89 1.45
C PHE A 197 16.07 12.85 1.49
N ASP A 198 16.17 12.13 2.62
CA ASP A 198 17.09 11.01 2.80
C ASP A 198 16.54 9.71 2.20
N GLY A 199 15.22 9.62 2.05
CA GLY A 199 14.58 8.45 1.48
C GLY A 199 13.16 8.70 1.02
N VAL A 200 12.55 7.62 0.48
CA VAL A 200 11.16 7.60 0.03
C VAL A 200 10.48 6.31 0.42
N ILE A 201 9.20 6.42 0.78
CA ILE A 201 8.29 5.31 1.07
C ILE A 201 7.15 5.40 0.07
N CYS A 202 6.92 4.32 -0.70
CA CYS A 202 5.91 4.28 -1.75
C CYS A 202 5.26 2.91 -1.91
N GLY A 203 4.20 2.83 -2.72
CA GLY A 203 3.55 1.64 -3.24
C GLY A 203 3.60 1.57 -4.76
N HIS A 204 2.44 1.45 -5.42
CA HIS A 204 2.15 1.60 -6.85
C HIS A 204 2.66 0.49 -7.76
N ILE A 205 3.92 0.06 -7.62
CA ILE A 205 4.49 -0.97 -8.48
C ILE A 205 4.33 -2.40 -7.94
N HIS A 206 3.66 -2.56 -6.79
CA HIS A 206 3.36 -3.85 -6.14
C HIS A 206 4.60 -4.72 -5.89
N HIS A 207 5.76 -4.11 -5.65
CA HIS A 207 7.02 -4.81 -5.43
C HIS A 207 7.68 -4.36 -4.12
N ALA A 208 7.46 -5.13 -3.06
CA ALA A 208 7.99 -4.80 -1.74
C ALA A 208 9.52 -4.91 -1.71
N GLU A 209 10.21 -3.80 -1.43
CA GLU A 209 11.68 -3.77 -1.42
C GLU A 209 12.22 -2.64 -0.55
N ILE A 210 13.36 -2.86 0.07
CA ILE A 210 14.17 -1.84 0.74
C ILE A 210 15.56 -1.87 0.12
N LYS A 211 15.98 -0.76 -0.49
CA LYS A 211 17.32 -0.61 -1.08
C LYS A 211 17.79 0.82 -1.08
N THR A 212 19.04 1.04 -1.42
CA THR A 212 19.61 2.39 -1.61
C THR A 212 19.91 2.64 -3.07
N ILE A 213 19.44 3.75 -3.62
CA ILE A 213 19.67 4.19 -5.00
C ILE A 213 20.25 5.60 -4.98
N ASP A 214 21.46 5.77 -5.49
CA ASP A 214 22.18 7.05 -5.57
C ASP A 214 22.22 7.83 -4.22
N GLY A 215 22.31 7.09 -3.11
CA GLY A 215 22.36 7.62 -1.75
C GLY A 215 21.00 7.88 -1.11
N ILE A 216 19.88 7.64 -1.81
CA ILE A 216 18.52 7.77 -1.31
C ILE A 216 17.99 6.39 -0.90
N ILE A 217 17.42 6.28 0.28
CA ILE A 217 16.79 5.05 0.77
C ILE A 217 15.42 4.91 0.09
N TYR A 218 15.29 3.92 -0.78
CA TYR A 218 14.04 3.57 -1.44
C TYR A 218 13.36 2.44 -0.70
N MET A 219 12.09 2.62 -0.34
CA MET A 219 11.27 1.63 0.34
C MET A 219 9.90 1.54 -0.33
N ASN A 220 9.52 0.32 -0.76
CA ASN A 220 8.20 0.03 -1.27
C ASN A 220 7.51 -0.99 -0.35
N ASP A 221 6.27 -0.73 0.04
CA ASP A 221 5.53 -1.56 1.00
C ASP A 221 4.80 -2.74 0.35
N GLY A 222 4.78 -2.81 -1.00
CA GLY A 222 4.20 -3.90 -1.78
C GLY A 222 2.72 -3.73 -2.04
N ASP A 223 1.90 -4.77 -1.76
CA ASP A 223 0.47 -4.77 -2.06
C ASP A 223 -0.34 -5.73 -1.15
N TRP A 224 -1.67 -5.57 -1.18
CA TRP A 224 -2.64 -6.46 -0.52
C TRP A 224 -3.59 -7.14 -1.51
N VAL A 225 -3.09 -7.41 -2.72
CA VAL A 225 -3.74 -8.19 -3.77
C VAL A 225 -3.07 -9.56 -3.90
N GLU A 226 -1.74 -9.58 -4.00
CA GLU A 226 -0.93 -10.78 -4.23
C GLU A 226 0.06 -11.06 -3.09
N SER A 227 1.00 -10.14 -2.84
CA SER A 227 2.12 -10.33 -1.91
C SER A 227 1.72 -10.24 -0.45
N CYS A 228 0.70 -9.46 -0.11
CA CYS A 228 0.20 -9.23 1.25
C CYS A 228 1.32 -8.79 2.19
N THR A 229 1.98 -7.70 1.83
CA THR A 229 3.11 -7.12 2.55
C THR A 229 2.77 -5.77 3.17
N ALA A 230 3.49 -5.42 4.21
CA ALA A 230 3.50 -4.09 4.83
C ALA A 230 4.94 -3.71 5.17
N LEU A 231 5.29 -2.45 5.00
CA LEU A 231 6.52 -1.89 5.54
C LEU A 231 6.26 -1.43 6.97
N VAL A 232 7.15 -1.77 7.88
CA VAL A 232 7.03 -1.35 9.28
C VAL A 232 8.33 -0.70 9.76
N GLU A 233 8.18 0.31 10.60
CA GLU A 233 9.25 0.94 11.33
C GLU A 233 9.15 0.53 12.81
N HIS A 234 10.22 0.00 13.36
CA HIS A 234 10.34 -0.29 14.78
C HIS A 234 10.72 0.96 15.59
N HIS A 235 10.46 0.95 16.89
CA HIS A 235 10.83 2.06 17.76
C HIS A 235 12.34 2.29 17.87
N ASP A 236 13.16 1.27 17.53
CA ASP A 236 14.62 1.35 17.46
C ASP A 236 15.16 1.90 16.12
N GLY A 237 14.27 2.28 15.20
CA GLY A 237 14.62 2.80 13.87
C GLY A 237 14.88 1.74 12.80
N ARG A 238 14.71 0.47 13.11
CA ARG A 238 14.85 -0.61 12.15
C ARG A 238 13.62 -0.69 11.25
N TRP A 239 13.85 -0.85 9.94
CA TRP A 239 12.83 -1.07 8.93
C TRP A 239 12.70 -2.55 8.59
N GLU A 240 11.48 -3.01 8.35
CA GLU A 240 11.19 -4.41 8.02
C GLU A 240 10.00 -4.50 7.05
N ILE A 241 10.11 -5.36 6.02
CA ILE A 241 8.97 -5.79 5.21
C ILE A 241 8.36 -7.03 5.88
N VAL A 242 7.11 -6.91 6.29
CA VAL A 242 6.35 -8.00 6.92
C VAL A 242 5.44 -8.63 5.89
N THR A 243 5.66 -9.91 5.56
CA THR A 243 4.73 -10.69 4.72
C THR A 243 3.70 -11.38 5.60
N TRP A 244 2.40 -11.20 5.28
CA TRP A 244 1.29 -11.77 6.07
C TRP A 244 0.69 -12.98 5.38
N THR A 245 1.18 -14.17 5.72
CA THR A 245 0.67 -15.45 5.24
C THR A 245 -0.26 -16.10 6.28
N LYS A 246 -1.22 -16.93 5.83
CA LYS A 246 -2.27 -17.55 6.68
C LYS A 246 -1.79 -18.49 7.81
N GLU A 247 -0.49 -18.75 7.96
CA GLU A 247 0.00 -19.83 8.83
C GLU A 247 0.17 -19.49 10.31
N LYS A 248 -0.28 -18.35 10.83
CA LYS A 248 -0.14 -18.01 12.26
C LYS A 248 -1.39 -18.12 13.12
N ASP A 249 -2.44 -18.81 12.65
CA ASP A 249 -3.63 -19.05 13.47
C ASP A 249 -3.52 -20.27 14.44
N ASN A 250 -2.34 -20.91 14.56
CA ASN A 250 -2.09 -22.04 15.45
C ASN A 250 -1.29 -21.64 16.69
N VAL A 251 -1.83 -20.75 17.53
CA VAL A 251 -1.39 -20.68 18.94
C VAL A 251 -2.64 -20.61 19.85
N GLY A 252 -3.01 -21.78 20.40
CA GLY A 252 -3.69 -21.86 21.68
C GLY A 252 -5.21 -21.85 21.68
N THR A 253 -5.86 -22.90 21.19
CA THR A 253 -7.15 -23.32 21.75
C THR A 253 -6.89 -24.22 22.95
N ASN A 254 -6.75 -23.64 24.13
CA ASN A 254 -7.08 -24.34 25.35
C ASN A 254 -8.44 -23.85 25.82
N ASN A 255 -9.40 -24.78 25.78
CA ASN A 255 -10.73 -24.68 26.37
C ASN A 255 -10.61 -24.35 27.85
N THR A 256 -11.28 -23.29 28.28
CA THR A 256 -11.93 -23.26 29.58
C THR A 256 -13.22 -22.46 29.45
N SER A 257 -14.31 -23.18 29.56
CA SER A 257 -15.65 -22.68 29.79
C SER A 257 -15.73 -22.00 31.15
N SER A 258 -16.27 -20.76 31.19
CA SER A 258 -16.91 -20.25 32.42
C SER A 258 -17.83 -19.07 32.08
N SER A 259 -19.08 -19.35 32.21
CA SER A 259 -20.27 -18.59 32.70
C SER A 259 -20.23 -17.06 32.71
N TYR A 260 -21.31 -16.55 32.14
CA TYR A 260 -21.86 -15.19 32.27
C TYR A 260 -22.11 -14.81 33.72
N GLU A 261 -21.72 -13.58 34.10
CA GLU A 261 -22.46 -12.80 35.07
C GLU A 261 -22.52 -11.33 34.64
N ARG A 262 -23.77 -10.84 34.71
CA ARG A 262 -24.18 -9.47 34.39
C ARG A 262 -24.15 -8.68 35.71
N SER A 263 -23.54 -7.48 35.72
CA SER A 263 -23.89 -6.49 36.75
C SER A 263 -23.90 -5.10 36.16
N GLU A 264 -25.06 -4.48 36.27
CA GLU A 264 -25.37 -3.06 36.05
C GLU A 264 -24.80 -2.20 37.19
N GLY A 265 -24.49 -0.94 36.89
CA GLY A 265 -24.34 0.06 37.96
C GLY A 265 -23.53 1.32 37.65
N HIS A 266 -24.21 2.34 37.23
CA HIS A 266 -24.20 3.77 37.66
C HIS A 266 -22.96 4.67 37.64
N THR A 267 -23.12 5.73 36.83
CA THR A 267 -22.96 7.22 37.11
C THR A 267 -21.64 7.78 37.59
N GLY A 268 -21.19 8.82 36.89
CA GLY A 268 -20.26 9.83 37.43
C GLY A 268 -19.74 10.83 36.39
N LYS A 269 -20.25 12.04 36.44
CA LYS A 269 -19.87 13.24 35.68
C LYS A 269 -18.43 13.68 36.00
N SER A 270 -17.69 14.22 35.06
CA SER A 270 -17.23 15.61 35.06
C SER A 270 -16.31 15.89 33.89
N GLY A 271 -16.53 17.04 33.24
CA GLY A 271 -15.72 17.56 32.17
C GLY A 271 -14.46 18.24 32.70
N THR A 272 -13.54 18.46 31.78
CA THR A 272 -12.69 19.65 31.69
C THR A 272 -11.87 19.59 30.39
N ASP A 273 -12.09 20.60 29.57
CA ASP A 273 -11.15 21.54 28.97
C ASP A 273 -10.00 20.98 28.10
N LEU A 274 -10.17 21.19 26.79
CA LEU A 274 -9.15 20.99 25.76
C LEU A 274 -8.73 22.36 25.20
N SER A 275 -7.71 22.96 25.80
CA SER A 275 -6.96 24.06 25.19
C SER A 275 -5.48 23.73 25.21
N GLY A 276 -4.86 23.60 24.06
CA GLY A 276 -3.41 23.54 23.91
C GLY A 276 -2.88 22.48 22.96
N GLN A 277 -3.24 22.51 21.69
CA GLN A 277 -2.44 21.84 20.66
C GLN A 277 -1.80 22.89 19.75
N THR A 278 -0.50 23.04 19.92
CA THR A 278 0.37 23.79 19.01
C THR A 278 0.38 23.07 17.66
N LEU A 279 -0.25 23.68 16.66
CA LEU A 279 -0.15 23.25 15.27
C LEU A 279 1.30 23.42 14.80
N MET A 280 2.04 22.32 14.70
CA MET A 280 3.29 22.32 13.95
C MET A 280 2.98 22.66 12.49
N ARG A 281 3.40 23.82 12.04
CA ARG A 281 3.39 24.25 10.65
C ARG A 281 4.31 23.32 9.86
N THR A 282 3.74 22.39 9.12
CA THR A 282 4.47 21.65 8.08
C THR A 282 4.94 22.63 7.01
N LYS A 283 6.23 22.61 6.68
CA LYS A 283 6.89 23.46 5.67
C LYS A 283 6.48 23.15 4.21
N PHE A 284 5.46 22.36 4.00
CA PHE A 284 4.96 22.03 2.67
C PHE A 284 3.77 22.91 2.33
N THR A 285 3.98 23.92 1.51
CA THR A 285 2.92 24.63 0.80
C THR A 285 2.44 23.77 -0.37
N GLN A 286 1.15 23.54 -0.42
CA GLN A 286 0.39 22.66 -1.32
C GLN A 286 0.44 23.05 -2.83
N TYR A 287 1.24 24.04 -3.21
CA TYR A 287 1.20 24.68 -4.54
C TYR A 287 2.37 24.34 -5.47
N ASP A 288 3.33 23.50 -5.08
CA ASP A 288 4.54 23.27 -5.88
C ASP A 288 4.41 22.15 -6.93
N ILE A 289 3.20 21.70 -7.26
CA ILE A 289 2.97 20.73 -8.34
C ILE A 289 2.10 21.36 -9.44
N LEU A 290 2.58 22.42 -10.06
CA LEU A 290 2.25 22.73 -11.43
C LEU A 290 3.44 22.28 -12.28
N VAL A 291 3.49 20.99 -12.59
CA VAL A 291 4.30 20.51 -13.70
C VAL A 291 3.61 21.00 -14.97
N LYS A 292 4.21 21.98 -15.62
CA LYS A 292 3.88 22.31 -17.00
C LYS A 292 4.01 21.04 -17.85
N VAL A 293 2.90 20.67 -18.48
CA VAL A 293 2.87 19.78 -19.63
C VAL A 293 3.68 20.39 -20.75
#